data_f26addee87d2703c987c86f9bdf0780e
#
_entry.id   f26addee87d2703c987c86f9bdf0780e
#
_cell.length_a   1.000
_cell.length_b   1.000
_cell.length_c   1.000
_cell.angle_alpha   90.00
_cell.angle_beta   90.00
_cell.angle_gamma   90.00
#
_symmetry.space_group_name_H-M   'P 1'
#
loop_
_entity.id
_entity.type
_entity.pdbx_description
1 polymer ?
#
loop_
_entity_poly.entity_id
_entity_poly.type
_entity_poly.pdbx_seq_one_letter_code
_entity_poly.pdbx_strand_id
1 'polypeptide(L)'
;LPKAIDKDISSVLEEHLKSLGIKLLFNSKLEKVSGTDKVESVIISGEEIKTDILVMAAGVKPNIDFLRNTELEIGKWAILVNEKMLTNIPDVYALGDCVQIKSLIDNRDWMMQLAVAAYKQGIIVGKNIVGQEKKYPGALTTFTSKIGDLELAATGFNSHFAGENIIIGKIKGQTKPEWCHGASEVTVKIIADKESGKILGAQSIGKNGAAQRINVISTAIQAGFNIYDLSDTELTYCPEISETYDVLMQAADNAIRKFEVKK
;
A
#
# COMPACT_ATOMS: atom_id res chain seq x y z
N LEU A 1 -8.54 -3.95 5.77
CA LEU A 1 -8.02 -2.83 4.97
C LEU A 1 -7.72 -1.54 5.76
N PRO A 2 -8.25 -1.29 6.97
CA PRO A 2 -8.12 0.01 7.65
C PRO A 2 -6.68 0.44 7.96
N LYS A 3 -5.74 -0.48 7.95
CA LYS A 3 -4.31 -0.16 8.13
C LYS A 3 -3.58 0.23 6.83
N ALA A 4 -4.18 -0.03 5.67
CA ALA A 4 -3.53 0.20 4.38
C ALA A 4 -4.24 1.27 3.54
N ILE A 5 -5.57 1.34 3.64
CA ILE A 5 -6.44 2.16 2.78
C ILE A 5 -7.39 2.96 3.65
N ASP A 6 -7.63 4.21 3.30
CA ASP A 6 -8.58 5.08 3.98
C ASP A 6 -10.04 4.66 3.69
N LYS A 7 -10.94 5.02 4.61
CA LYS A 7 -12.36 4.60 4.55
C LYS A 7 -13.05 5.07 3.27
N ASP A 8 -12.76 6.27 2.81
CA ASP A 8 -13.37 6.87 1.62
C ASP A 8 -12.96 6.20 0.29
N ILE A 9 -11.86 5.44 0.30
CA ILE A 9 -11.43 4.60 -0.81
C ILE A 9 -11.96 3.16 -0.61
N SER A 10 -11.85 2.62 0.62
CA SER A 10 -12.33 1.25 0.90
C SER A 10 -13.84 1.10 0.75
N SER A 11 -14.63 2.17 0.89
CA SER A 11 -16.09 2.14 0.67
C SER A 11 -16.45 1.77 -0.76
N VAL A 12 -15.67 2.22 -1.75
CA VAL A 12 -15.87 1.84 -3.17
C VAL A 12 -15.66 0.34 -3.35
N LEU A 13 -14.63 -0.22 -2.70
CA LEU A 13 -14.39 -1.67 -2.70
C LEU A 13 -15.52 -2.43 -1.99
N GLU A 14 -16.02 -1.93 -0.86
CA GLU A 14 -17.13 -2.55 -0.12
C GLU A 14 -18.41 -2.63 -0.97
N GLU A 15 -18.73 -1.57 -1.70
CA GLU A 15 -19.87 -1.55 -2.63
C GLU A 15 -19.68 -2.54 -3.78
N HIS A 16 -18.48 -2.60 -4.34
CA HIS A 16 -18.15 -3.56 -5.38
C HIS A 16 -18.27 -5.02 -4.90
N LEU A 17 -17.73 -5.35 -3.73
CA LEU A 17 -17.86 -6.70 -3.15
C LEU A 17 -19.32 -7.10 -2.92
N LYS A 18 -20.16 -6.17 -2.44
CA LYS A 18 -21.59 -6.39 -2.28
C LYS A 18 -22.29 -6.64 -3.62
N SER A 19 -21.90 -5.90 -4.67
CA SER A 19 -22.46 -6.11 -6.01
C SER A 19 -22.13 -7.48 -6.61
N LEU A 20 -21.02 -8.09 -6.15
CA LEU A 20 -20.63 -9.47 -6.46
C LEU A 20 -21.34 -10.53 -5.59
N GLY A 21 -22.28 -10.12 -4.74
CA GLY A 21 -23.03 -11.00 -3.83
C GLY A 21 -22.27 -11.41 -2.57
N ILE A 22 -21.14 -10.77 -2.25
CA ILE A 22 -20.35 -11.09 -1.06
C ILE A 22 -20.95 -10.43 0.17
N LYS A 23 -21.33 -11.22 1.17
CA LYS A 23 -21.77 -10.73 2.49
C LYS A 23 -20.55 -10.27 3.30
N LEU A 24 -20.51 -9.00 3.67
CA LEU A 24 -19.44 -8.43 4.49
C LEU A 24 -19.89 -8.34 5.95
N LEU A 25 -19.15 -8.98 6.85
CA LEU A 25 -19.36 -8.93 8.29
C LEU A 25 -18.22 -8.14 8.92
N PHE A 26 -18.48 -6.88 9.29
CA PHE A 26 -17.49 -6.01 9.95
C PHE A 26 -17.54 -6.18 11.47
N ASN A 27 -16.40 -5.92 12.13
CA ASN A 27 -16.25 -6.03 13.59
C ASN A 27 -16.69 -7.40 14.14
N SER A 28 -16.55 -8.44 13.32
CA SER A 28 -17.00 -9.80 13.61
C SER A 28 -15.78 -10.69 13.86
N LYS A 29 -15.92 -11.59 14.82
CA LYS A 29 -14.86 -12.53 15.24
C LYS A 29 -15.29 -13.95 14.93
N LEU A 30 -14.42 -14.73 14.29
CA LEU A 30 -14.55 -16.18 14.22
C LEU A 30 -14.29 -16.78 15.62
N GLU A 31 -15.29 -17.44 16.18
CA GLU A 31 -15.24 -17.99 17.53
C GLU A 31 -14.99 -19.49 17.51
N LYS A 32 -15.62 -20.20 16.57
CA LYS A 32 -15.53 -21.66 16.49
C LYS A 32 -15.66 -22.14 15.06
N VAL A 33 -14.96 -23.23 14.77
CA VAL A 33 -15.11 -24.04 13.55
C VAL A 33 -15.66 -25.39 13.96
N SER A 34 -16.68 -25.88 13.30
CA SER A 34 -17.34 -27.15 13.58
C SER A 34 -17.36 -28.03 12.34
N GLY A 35 -17.31 -29.33 12.56
CA GLY A 35 -17.32 -30.40 11.56
C GLY A 35 -16.57 -31.62 12.06
N THR A 36 -16.78 -32.77 11.44
CA THR A 36 -16.13 -34.03 11.80
C THR A 36 -14.93 -34.33 10.91
N ASP A 37 -15.17 -34.58 9.64
CA ASP A 37 -14.13 -34.89 8.65
C ASP A 37 -13.78 -33.66 7.77
N LYS A 38 -14.67 -32.68 7.73
CA LYS A 38 -14.52 -31.40 7.01
C LYS A 38 -15.21 -30.27 7.78
N VAL A 39 -14.94 -29.04 7.39
CA VAL A 39 -15.70 -27.91 7.94
C VAL A 39 -17.18 -28.01 7.48
N GLU A 40 -18.11 -27.83 8.41
CA GLU A 40 -19.55 -27.86 8.17
C GLU A 40 -20.21 -26.53 8.54
N SER A 41 -19.71 -25.88 9.60
CA SER A 41 -20.15 -24.55 10.01
C SER A 41 -19.08 -23.79 10.77
N VAL A 42 -19.28 -22.49 10.87
CA VAL A 42 -18.48 -21.58 11.69
C VAL A 42 -19.40 -20.75 12.58
N ILE A 43 -18.93 -20.37 13.77
CA ILE A 43 -19.62 -19.42 14.65
C ILE A 43 -18.89 -18.08 14.52
N ILE A 44 -19.62 -17.04 14.10
CA ILE A 44 -19.12 -15.68 13.94
C ILE A 44 -19.98 -14.74 14.78
N SER A 45 -19.40 -14.16 15.82
CA SER A 45 -20.11 -13.25 16.75
C SER A 45 -21.45 -13.82 17.27
N GLY A 46 -21.44 -15.12 17.62
CA GLY A 46 -22.59 -15.84 18.17
C GLY A 46 -23.58 -16.39 17.12
N GLU A 47 -23.40 -16.07 15.83
CA GLU A 47 -24.25 -16.61 14.74
C GLU A 47 -23.56 -17.81 14.08
N GLU A 48 -24.29 -18.94 13.93
CA GLU A 48 -23.80 -20.10 13.21
C GLU A 48 -24.05 -19.94 11.71
N ILE A 49 -22.98 -20.10 10.91
CA ILE A 49 -23.02 -20.02 9.45
C ILE A 49 -22.52 -21.35 8.87
N LYS A 50 -23.36 -22.01 8.09
CA LYS A 50 -22.99 -23.23 7.34
C LYS A 50 -21.97 -22.86 6.25
N THR A 51 -20.92 -23.64 6.13
CA THR A 51 -19.89 -23.43 5.11
C THR A 51 -19.18 -24.73 4.74
N ASP A 52 -18.78 -24.87 3.50
CA ASP A 52 -18.01 -26.01 3.00
C ASP A 52 -16.51 -25.73 2.97
N ILE A 53 -16.10 -24.45 2.95
CA ILE A 53 -14.70 -24.02 2.90
C ILE A 53 -14.51 -22.81 3.82
N LEU A 54 -13.46 -22.85 4.64
CA LEU A 54 -13.00 -21.72 5.44
C LEU A 54 -11.59 -21.29 5.01
N VAL A 55 -11.45 -20.03 4.59
CA VAL A 55 -10.14 -19.46 4.24
C VAL A 55 -9.69 -18.54 5.37
N MET A 56 -8.60 -18.91 6.05
CA MET A 56 -7.99 -18.10 7.11
C MET A 56 -6.98 -17.11 6.51
N ALA A 57 -7.42 -15.86 6.34
CA ALA A 57 -6.61 -14.76 5.80
C ALA A 57 -6.48 -13.62 6.83
N ALA A 58 -6.23 -13.96 8.09
CA ALA A 58 -6.24 -13.04 9.23
C ALA A 58 -4.93 -12.24 9.42
N GLY A 59 -4.06 -12.25 8.42
CA GLY A 59 -2.75 -11.61 8.45
C GLY A 59 -1.61 -12.59 8.77
N VAL A 60 -0.39 -12.05 8.70
CA VAL A 60 0.85 -12.80 8.92
C VAL A 60 1.74 -12.04 9.90
N LYS A 61 2.64 -12.77 10.54
CA LYS A 61 3.73 -12.21 11.35
C LYS A 61 5.02 -12.99 11.04
N PRO A 62 6.19 -12.38 11.21
CA PRO A 62 7.46 -13.05 10.99
C PRO A 62 7.58 -14.33 11.85
N ASN A 63 8.02 -15.41 11.23
CA ASN A 63 8.38 -16.62 11.98
C ASN A 63 9.84 -16.53 12.39
N ILE A 64 10.10 -15.86 13.51
CA ILE A 64 11.43 -15.61 14.08
C ILE A 64 11.62 -16.25 15.46
N ASP A 65 10.68 -17.08 15.91
CA ASP A 65 10.72 -17.69 17.24
C ASP A 65 11.92 -18.59 17.45
N PHE A 66 12.44 -19.22 16.38
CA PHE A 66 13.64 -20.05 16.42
C PHE A 66 14.93 -19.27 16.71
N LEU A 67 14.88 -17.93 16.61
CA LEU A 67 16.02 -17.04 16.89
C LEU A 67 16.09 -16.56 18.34
N ARG A 68 15.10 -16.89 19.19
CA ARG A 68 15.00 -16.38 20.59
C ARG A 68 16.22 -16.66 21.47
N ASN A 69 16.97 -17.72 21.15
CA ASN A 69 18.16 -18.12 21.92
C ASN A 69 19.47 -17.75 21.22
N THR A 70 19.42 -16.83 20.26
CA THR A 70 20.58 -16.27 19.58
C THR A 70 20.85 -14.86 20.09
N GLU A 71 22.02 -14.31 19.77
CA GLU A 71 22.41 -12.93 20.08
C GLU A 71 21.84 -11.89 19.06
N LEU A 72 20.97 -12.33 18.13
CA LEU A 72 20.32 -11.44 17.17
C LEU A 72 19.39 -10.44 17.87
N GLU A 73 19.56 -9.16 17.55
CA GLU A 73 18.68 -8.12 18.01
C GLU A 73 17.33 -8.17 17.30
N ILE A 74 16.29 -8.36 18.10
CA ILE A 74 14.90 -8.35 17.63
C ILE A 74 14.26 -7.02 18.05
N GLY A 75 13.75 -6.29 17.07
CA GLY A 75 13.02 -5.06 17.29
C GLY A 75 11.56 -5.29 17.72
N LYS A 76 10.75 -4.29 17.56
CA LYS A 76 9.33 -4.33 17.94
C LYS A 76 8.55 -5.42 17.20
N TRP A 77 8.93 -5.73 15.95
CA TRP A 77 8.16 -6.60 15.09
C TRP A 77 8.98 -7.73 14.45
N ALA A 78 10.29 -7.51 14.23
CA ALA A 78 11.13 -8.37 13.41
C ALA A 78 12.61 -8.16 13.71
N ILE A 79 13.50 -8.85 13.02
CA ILE A 79 14.96 -8.73 13.14
C ILE A 79 15.40 -7.31 12.79
N LEU A 80 16.25 -6.71 13.63
CA LEU A 80 16.85 -5.42 13.33
C LEU A 80 17.96 -5.57 12.30
N VAL A 81 17.95 -4.70 11.32
CA VAL A 81 19.00 -4.59 10.30
C VAL A 81 19.34 -3.13 10.03
N ASN A 82 20.58 -2.89 9.62
CA ASN A 82 20.99 -1.58 9.14
C ASN A 82 20.63 -1.39 7.65
N GLU A 83 20.98 -0.24 7.09
CA GLU A 83 20.72 0.09 5.66
C GLU A 83 21.41 -0.85 4.65
N LYS A 84 22.44 -1.61 5.06
CA LYS A 84 23.09 -2.64 4.24
C LYS A 84 22.46 -4.02 4.44
N MET A 85 21.38 -4.13 5.21
CA MET A 85 20.70 -5.37 5.60
C MET A 85 21.54 -6.28 6.50
N LEU A 86 22.59 -5.75 7.15
CA LEU A 86 23.38 -6.45 8.17
C LEU A 86 22.65 -6.40 9.51
N THR A 87 22.68 -7.50 10.23
CA THR A 87 22.25 -7.60 11.62
C THR A 87 23.33 -7.05 12.57
N ASN A 88 23.11 -7.15 13.88
CA ASN A 88 24.13 -6.86 14.89
C ASN A 88 25.26 -7.91 14.95
N ILE A 89 25.07 -9.10 14.37
CA ILE A 89 26.10 -10.12 14.30
C ILE A 89 26.92 -9.93 13.00
N PRO A 90 28.28 -9.85 13.08
CA PRO A 90 29.12 -9.69 11.92
C PRO A 90 28.86 -10.76 10.84
N ASP A 91 28.82 -10.34 9.58
CA ASP A 91 28.62 -11.17 8.40
C ASP A 91 27.26 -11.91 8.33
N VAL A 92 26.31 -11.58 9.24
CA VAL A 92 24.95 -12.11 9.23
C VAL A 92 23.98 -11.08 8.68
N TYR A 93 23.35 -11.44 7.56
CA TYR A 93 22.33 -10.63 6.90
C TYR A 93 20.93 -11.18 7.19
N ALA A 94 19.94 -10.28 7.24
CA ALA A 94 18.53 -10.63 7.24
C ALA A 94 17.76 -9.76 6.25
N LEU A 95 16.75 -10.33 5.60
CA LEU A 95 15.96 -9.63 4.57
C LEU A 95 14.57 -10.25 4.40
N GLY A 96 13.70 -9.55 3.68
CA GLY A 96 12.34 -9.99 3.39
C GLY A 96 11.36 -9.72 4.55
N ASP A 97 10.39 -10.61 4.71
CA ASP A 97 9.27 -10.44 5.64
C ASP A 97 9.66 -10.51 7.12
N CYS A 98 10.89 -10.95 7.41
CA CYS A 98 11.39 -11.14 8.77
C CYS A 98 12.19 -9.97 9.33
N VAL A 99 12.30 -8.84 8.61
CA VAL A 99 13.12 -7.71 9.03
C VAL A 99 12.32 -6.46 9.35
N GLN A 100 12.78 -5.71 10.36
CA GLN A 100 12.35 -4.35 10.64
C GLN A 100 13.27 -3.39 9.89
N ILE A 101 12.69 -2.46 9.15
CA ILE A 101 13.36 -1.53 8.25
C ILE A 101 12.93 -0.10 8.55
N LYS A 102 13.42 0.86 7.77
CA LYS A 102 12.97 2.26 7.86
C LYS A 102 11.95 2.60 6.78
N SER A 103 11.04 3.51 7.09
CA SER A 103 10.18 4.17 6.11
C SER A 103 10.99 5.12 5.25
N LEU A 104 10.78 5.11 3.93
CA LEU A 104 11.40 6.05 3.01
C LEU A 104 10.88 7.49 3.19
N ILE A 105 9.68 7.65 3.77
CA ILE A 105 8.99 8.95 3.86
C ILE A 105 9.58 9.81 4.98
N ASP A 106 9.77 9.22 6.17
CA ASP A 106 10.13 9.96 7.40
C ASP A 106 11.14 9.23 8.28
N ASN A 107 11.74 8.15 7.80
CA ASN A 107 12.76 7.36 8.47
C ASN A 107 12.33 6.72 9.81
N ARG A 108 11.02 6.69 10.13
CA ARG A 108 10.54 5.93 11.29
C ARG A 108 10.73 4.42 11.09
N ASP A 109 10.71 3.69 12.20
CA ASP A 109 10.72 2.22 12.14
C ASP A 109 9.47 1.71 11.42
N TRP A 110 9.68 0.76 10.52
CA TRP A 110 8.65 0.21 9.66
C TRP A 110 8.84 -1.29 9.44
N MET A 111 7.78 -1.96 9.08
CA MET A 111 7.83 -3.35 8.63
C MET A 111 6.98 -3.49 7.38
N MET A 112 7.50 -4.17 6.38
CA MET A 112 6.80 -4.39 5.13
C MET A 112 6.97 -5.84 4.67
N GLN A 113 5.87 -6.55 4.53
CA GLN A 113 5.80 -7.93 4.09
C GLN A 113 5.25 -7.97 2.65
N LEU A 114 6.08 -7.52 1.71
CA LEU A 114 5.75 -7.43 0.28
C LEU A 114 6.91 -7.96 -0.57
N ALA A 115 6.58 -8.79 -1.55
CA ALA A 115 7.55 -9.44 -2.44
C ALA A 115 8.53 -8.46 -3.11
N VAL A 116 8.06 -7.27 -3.52
CA VAL A 116 8.90 -6.25 -4.16
C VAL A 116 10.00 -5.74 -3.23
N ALA A 117 9.71 -5.58 -1.92
CA ALA A 117 10.71 -5.19 -0.94
C ALA A 117 11.72 -6.30 -0.71
N ALA A 118 11.24 -7.53 -0.48
CA ALA A 118 12.08 -8.70 -0.30
C ALA A 118 13.04 -8.91 -1.49
N TYR A 119 12.54 -8.77 -2.72
CA TYR A 119 13.35 -8.85 -3.94
C TYR A 119 14.45 -7.78 -3.99
N LYS A 120 14.12 -6.51 -3.73
CA LYS A 120 15.10 -5.41 -3.71
C LYS A 120 16.14 -5.60 -2.62
N GLN A 121 15.73 -6.02 -1.43
CA GLN A 121 16.63 -6.32 -0.32
C GLN A 121 17.57 -7.48 -0.68
N GLY A 122 17.08 -8.54 -1.35
CA GLY A 122 17.88 -9.65 -1.84
C GLY A 122 18.98 -9.22 -2.81
N ILE A 123 18.65 -8.31 -3.75
CA ILE A 123 19.66 -7.73 -4.66
C ILE A 123 20.73 -6.96 -3.87
N ILE A 124 20.34 -6.21 -2.85
CA ILE A 124 21.26 -5.41 -2.02
C ILE A 124 22.17 -6.32 -1.23
N VAL A 125 21.62 -7.34 -0.57
CA VAL A 125 22.42 -8.32 0.17
C VAL A 125 23.39 -9.05 -0.75
N GLY A 126 22.94 -9.53 -1.91
CA GLY A 126 23.82 -10.19 -2.88
C GLY A 126 24.99 -9.32 -3.31
N LYS A 127 24.75 -8.02 -3.52
CA LYS A 127 25.81 -7.04 -3.86
C LYS A 127 26.76 -6.81 -2.69
N ASN A 128 26.24 -6.70 -1.47
CA ASN A 128 27.05 -6.46 -0.27
C ASN A 128 27.95 -7.65 0.06
N ILE A 129 27.48 -8.88 -0.12
CA ILE A 129 28.27 -10.10 0.08
C ILE A 129 29.52 -10.13 -0.85
N VAL A 130 29.40 -9.56 -2.06
CA VAL A 130 30.54 -9.48 -3.00
C VAL A 130 31.30 -8.15 -2.94
N GLY A 131 31.13 -7.38 -1.85
CA GLY A 131 31.89 -6.16 -1.58
C GLY A 131 31.37 -4.89 -2.27
N GLN A 132 30.17 -4.89 -2.85
CA GLN A 132 29.57 -3.69 -3.45
C GLN A 132 28.70 -2.94 -2.43
N GLU A 133 29.21 -2.14 -1.60
CA GLU A 133 28.53 -1.39 -0.56
C GLU A 133 27.20 -0.69 -1.00
N LYS A 134 26.10 -1.45 -1.10
CA LYS A 134 24.79 -0.94 -1.47
C LYS A 134 23.90 -0.75 -0.24
N LYS A 135 23.06 0.29 -0.29
CA LYS A 135 22.12 0.65 0.79
C LYS A 135 20.68 0.46 0.33
N TYR A 136 19.85 -0.06 1.22
CA TYR A 136 18.41 -0.08 1.05
C TYR A 136 17.83 1.27 1.48
N PRO A 137 17.15 2.01 0.60
CA PRO A 137 16.70 3.37 0.90
C PRO A 137 15.53 3.44 1.89
N GLY A 138 14.97 2.32 2.26
CA GLY A 138 13.74 2.23 3.06
C GLY A 138 12.53 1.76 2.25
N ALA A 139 11.42 1.55 2.96
CA ALA A 139 10.17 1.05 2.39
C ALA A 139 9.19 2.18 2.08
N LEU A 140 8.51 2.05 0.95
CA LEU A 140 7.42 2.96 0.55
C LEU A 140 6.03 2.29 0.67
N THR A 141 5.96 1.00 0.92
CA THR A 141 4.71 0.23 1.06
C THR A 141 3.81 0.36 -0.18
N THR A 142 4.40 0.20 -1.36
CA THR A 142 3.65 0.25 -2.62
C THR A 142 3.06 -1.13 -2.92
N PHE A 143 1.74 -1.19 -3.10
CA PHE A 143 1.04 -2.44 -3.42
C PHE A 143 -0.15 -2.20 -4.34
N THR A 144 -0.59 -3.26 -4.98
CA THR A 144 -1.83 -3.32 -5.75
C THR A 144 -2.53 -4.66 -5.54
N SER A 145 -3.85 -4.64 -5.69
CA SER A 145 -4.70 -5.84 -5.71
C SER A 145 -5.76 -5.69 -6.79
N LYS A 146 -6.09 -6.81 -7.45
CA LYS A 146 -7.23 -6.88 -8.35
C LYS A 146 -8.31 -7.76 -7.72
N ILE A 147 -9.51 -7.21 -7.59
CA ILE A 147 -10.65 -7.85 -6.92
C ILE A 147 -11.82 -7.82 -7.90
N GLY A 148 -12.10 -8.96 -8.53
CA GLY A 148 -12.97 -9.00 -9.70
C GLY A 148 -12.39 -8.15 -10.83
N ASP A 149 -13.15 -7.18 -11.30
CA ASP A 149 -12.73 -6.22 -12.33
C ASP A 149 -12.18 -4.89 -11.73
N LEU A 150 -12.09 -4.78 -10.40
CA LEU A 150 -11.65 -3.58 -9.72
C LEU A 150 -10.18 -3.68 -9.31
N GLU A 151 -9.38 -2.67 -9.68
CA GLU A 151 -8.02 -2.46 -9.21
C GLU A 151 -8.01 -1.54 -8.00
N LEU A 152 -7.28 -1.92 -6.96
CA LEU A 152 -6.99 -1.11 -5.79
C LEU A 152 -5.48 -1.01 -5.63
N ALA A 153 -4.93 0.19 -5.51
CA ALA A 153 -3.50 0.41 -5.35
C ALA A 153 -3.21 1.53 -4.35
N ALA A 154 -2.07 1.44 -3.68
CA ALA A 154 -1.60 2.48 -2.78
C ALA A 154 -0.08 2.52 -2.70
N THR A 155 0.45 3.65 -2.25
CA THR A 155 1.87 3.88 -1.97
C THR A 155 2.02 4.87 -0.82
N GLY A 156 3.06 4.71 -0.03
CA GLY A 156 3.34 5.60 1.10
C GLY A 156 2.35 5.44 2.25
N PHE A 157 2.08 6.52 2.94
CA PHE A 157 1.20 6.57 4.09
C PHE A 157 -0.26 6.79 3.67
N ASN A 158 -1.18 6.15 4.37
CA ASN A 158 -2.58 6.58 4.39
C ASN A 158 -2.76 7.77 5.34
N SER A 159 -3.96 8.36 5.40
CA SER A 159 -4.21 9.54 6.23
C SER A 159 -3.94 9.30 7.72
N HIS A 160 -4.17 8.09 8.23
CA HIS A 160 -3.93 7.74 9.63
C HIS A 160 -2.43 7.74 9.97
N PHE A 161 -1.58 7.14 9.12
CA PHE A 161 -0.14 7.10 9.34
C PHE A 161 0.56 8.42 9.02
N ALA A 162 0.01 9.22 8.10
CA ALA A 162 0.51 10.54 7.77
C ALA A 162 0.26 11.57 8.90
N GLY A 163 -0.76 11.33 9.74
CA GLY A 163 -1.09 12.21 10.89
C GLY A 163 -2.03 13.36 10.52
N GLU A 164 -2.06 14.39 11.36
CA GLU A 164 -3.05 15.48 11.24
C GLU A 164 -2.58 16.65 10.36
N ASN A 165 -1.26 16.82 10.21
CA ASN A 165 -0.69 17.92 9.44
C ASN A 165 -0.62 17.60 7.94
N ILE A 166 -1.78 17.27 7.34
CA ILE A 166 -1.87 16.83 5.94
C ILE A 166 -2.84 17.66 5.12
N ILE A 167 -2.62 17.62 3.81
CA ILE A 167 -3.55 18.05 2.78
C ILE A 167 -3.90 16.85 1.91
N ILE A 168 -5.17 16.76 1.54
CA ILE A 168 -5.69 15.68 0.72
C ILE A 168 -6.22 16.27 -0.59
N GLY A 169 -5.61 15.87 -1.70
CA GLY A 169 -6.17 16.02 -3.04
C GLY A 169 -6.89 14.73 -3.44
N LYS A 170 -8.15 14.84 -3.85
CA LYS A 170 -8.92 13.66 -4.26
C LYS A 170 -9.84 14.02 -5.42
N ILE A 171 -9.76 13.22 -6.46
CA ILE A 171 -10.61 13.35 -7.66
C ILE A 171 -11.12 11.95 -8.04
N LYS A 172 -12.37 11.92 -8.45
CA LYS A 172 -12.99 10.83 -9.18
C LYS A 172 -13.20 11.32 -10.61
N GLY A 173 -12.67 10.63 -11.58
CA GLY A 173 -12.75 10.97 -12.99
C GLY A 173 -12.67 9.75 -13.89
N GLN A 174 -12.41 9.95 -15.16
CA GLN A 174 -12.34 8.89 -16.17
C GLN A 174 -10.88 8.45 -16.41
N THR A 175 -10.69 7.18 -16.76
CA THR A 175 -9.37 6.66 -17.16
C THR A 175 -8.91 7.21 -18.50
N LYS A 176 -9.86 7.54 -19.39
CA LYS A 176 -9.70 8.12 -20.74
C LYS A 176 -11.02 8.77 -21.14
N PRO A 177 -11.12 9.53 -22.25
CA PRO A 177 -12.36 10.19 -22.66
C PRO A 177 -13.56 9.25 -22.69
N GLU A 178 -14.70 9.70 -22.18
CA GLU A 178 -15.92 8.90 -22.03
C GLU A 178 -16.44 8.31 -23.35
N TRP A 179 -16.18 8.98 -24.47
CA TRP A 179 -16.56 8.52 -25.80
C TRP A 179 -15.65 7.39 -26.32
N CYS A 180 -14.52 7.10 -25.66
CA CYS A 180 -13.64 5.97 -26.02
C CYS A 180 -14.14 4.66 -25.40
N HIS A 181 -14.17 3.60 -26.20
CA HIS A 181 -14.57 2.29 -25.73
C HIS A 181 -13.70 1.82 -24.55
N GLY A 182 -14.35 1.35 -23.48
CA GLY A 182 -13.66 0.87 -22.27
C GLY A 182 -13.21 1.99 -21.33
N ALA A 183 -13.67 3.23 -21.52
CA ALA A 183 -13.56 4.27 -20.51
C ALA A 183 -14.22 3.79 -19.20
N SER A 184 -13.60 4.10 -18.07
CA SER A 184 -14.11 3.70 -16.76
C SER A 184 -13.70 4.68 -15.69
N GLU A 185 -14.48 4.74 -14.62
CA GLU A 185 -14.17 5.59 -13.49
C GLU A 185 -12.91 5.11 -12.74
N VAL A 186 -12.12 6.08 -12.31
CA VAL A 186 -10.99 5.87 -11.41
C VAL A 186 -10.95 7.01 -10.39
N THR A 187 -10.67 6.68 -9.16
CA THR A 187 -10.44 7.65 -8.09
C THR A 187 -8.97 7.66 -7.74
N VAL A 188 -8.38 8.85 -7.67
CA VAL A 188 -7.02 9.08 -7.17
C VAL A 188 -7.09 10.00 -5.96
N LYS A 189 -6.40 9.60 -4.88
CA LYS A 189 -6.24 10.37 -3.66
C LYS A 189 -4.75 10.54 -3.37
N ILE A 190 -4.33 11.79 -3.18
CA ILE A 190 -2.96 12.17 -2.81
C ILE A 190 -3.00 12.72 -1.39
N ILE A 191 -2.03 12.32 -0.59
CA ILE A 191 -1.83 12.77 0.78
C ILE A 191 -0.49 13.49 0.81
N ALA A 192 -0.49 14.76 1.17
CA ALA A 192 0.70 15.59 1.21
C ALA A 192 0.85 16.28 2.57
N ASP A 193 2.07 16.59 2.94
CA ASP A 193 2.40 17.40 4.11
C ASP A 193 1.88 18.84 3.93
N LYS A 194 1.24 19.36 4.96
CA LYS A 194 0.56 20.67 4.91
C LYS A 194 1.52 21.86 4.88
N GLU A 195 2.77 21.70 5.31
CA GLU A 195 3.73 22.80 5.35
C GLU A 195 4.61 22.85 4.11
N SER A 196 5.10 21.68 3.68
CA SER A 196 6.06 21.55 2.58
C SER A 196 5.43 21.19 1.24
N GLY A 197 4.19 20.67 1.23
CA GLY A 197 3.58 20.09 0.04
C GLY A 197 4.20 18.75 -0.39
N LYS A 198 5.14 18.18 0.38
CA LYS A 198 5.78 16.91 0.10
C LYS A 198 4.75 15.79 0.05
N ILE A 199 4.80 14.94 -0.96
CA ILE A 199 3.88 13.81 -1.10
C ILE A 199 4.26 12.73 -0.07
N LEU A 200 3.32 12.39 0.80
CA LEU A 200 3.47 11.37 1.84
C LEU A 200 2.87 10.02 1.44
N GLY A 201 1.90 10.05 0.54
CA GLY A 201 1.27 8.82 0.05
C GLY A 201 0.15 9.08 -0.93
N ALA A 202 -0.36 7.99 -1.50
CA ALA A 202 -1.49 8.04 -2.42
C ALA A 202 -2.25 6.71 -2.44
N GLN A 203 -3.51 6.80 -2.85
CA GLN A 203 -4.41 5.66 -3.01
C GLN A 203 -5.19 5.83 -4.30
N SER A 204 -5.43 4.73 -5.01
CA SER A 204 -6.24 4.75 -6.23
C SER A 204 -7.11 3.51 -6.31
N ILE A 205 -8.33 3.68 -6.83
CA ILE A 205 -9.28 2.59 -7.05
C ILE A 205 -10.08 2.84 -8.32
N GLY A 206 -10.24 1.81 -9.15
CA GLY A 206 -10.98 1.88 -10.41
C GLY A 206 -10.92 0.55 -11.16
N LYS A 207 -11.64 0.45 -12.28
CA LYS A 207 -11.62 -0.79 -13.09
C LYS A 207 -10.30 -0.99 -13.82
N ASN A 208 -9.70 0.11 -14.28
CA ASN A 208 -8.44 0.11 -15.02
C ASN A 208 -7.59 1.31 -14.62
N GLY A 209 -6.28 1.15 -14.68
CA GLY A 209 -5.33 2.25 -14.58
C GLY A 209 -5.09 2.79 -13.16
N ALA A 210 -5.64 2.18 -12.12
CA ALA A 210 -5.37 2.57 -10.75
C ALA A 210 -3.92 2.26 -10.36
N ALA A 211 -3.43 1.08 -10.72
CA ALA A 211 -2.06 0.64 -10.43
C ALA A 211 -1.01 1.49 -11.16
N GLN A 212 -1.25 1.85 -12.44
CA GLN A 212 -0.32 2.68 -13.22
C GLN A 212 -0.13 4.06 -12.58
N ARG A 213 -1.21 4.71 -12.15
CA ARG A 213 -1.16 6.02 -11.49
C ARG A 213 -0.38 5.96 -10.17
N ILE A 214 -0.57 4.92 -9.39
CA ILE A 214 0.20 4.70 -8.16
C ILE A 214 1.68 4.44 -8.44
N ASN A 215 2.04 3.77 -9.54
CA ASN A 215 3.45 3.63 -9.94
C ASN A 215 4.11 4.98 -10.25
N VAL A 216 3.41 5.90 -10.93
CA VAL A 216 3.90 7.25 -11.17
C VAL A 216 4.12 7.99 -9.84
N ILE A 217 3.12 7.98 -8.95
CA ILE A 217 3.22 8.66 -7.65
C ILE A 217 4.32 8.02 -6.78
N SER A 218 4.45 6.70 -6.79
CA SER A 218 5.53 6.00 -6.09
C SER A 218 6.92 6.44 -6.56
N THR A 219 7.09 6.62 -7.87
CA THR A 219 8.32 7.15 -8.45
C THR A 219 8.54 8.62 -8.07
N ALA A 220 7.50 9.44 -8.10
CA ALA A 220 7.55 10.84 -7.69
C ALA A 220 7.98 10.99 -6.21
N ILE A 221 7.41 10.19 -5.31
CA ILE A 221 7.83 10.18 -3.89
C ILE A 221 9.31 9.80 -3.75
N GLN A 222 9.78 8.79 -4.49
CA GLN A 222 11.19 8.36 -4.47
C GLN A 222 12.13 9.42 -5.05
N ALA A 223 11.65 10.22 -6.00
CA ALA A 223 12.38 11.36 -6.56
C ALA A 223 12.33 12.62 -5.66
N GLY A 224 11.56 12.60 -4.58
CA GLY A 224 11.42 13.72 -3.66
C GLY A 224 10.45 14.81 -4.12
N PHE A 225 9.56 14.52 -5.03
CA PHE A 225 8.57 15.46 -5.56
C PHE A 225 7.60 15.94 -4.48
N ASN A 226 7.17 17.18 -4.62
CA ASN A 226 6.02 17.76 -3.94
C ASN A 226 4.77 17.76 -4.87
N ILE A 227 3.65 18.31 -4.40
CA ILE A 227 2.41 18.36 -5.17
C ILE A 227 2.49 19.19 -6.45
N TYR A 228 3.35 20.23 -6.49
CA TYR A 228 3.55 21.06 -7.68
C TYR A 228 4.35 20.30 -8.75
N ASP A 229 5.47 19.67 -8.35
CA ASP A 229 6.26 18.84 -9.26
C ASP A 229 5.43 17.72 -9.89
N LEU A 230 4.51 17.13 -9.10
CA LEU A 230 3.61 16.10 -9.60
C LEU A 230 2.56 16.64 -10.55
N SER A 231 2.00 17.84 -10.29
CA SER A 231 1.05 18.51 -11.18
C SER A 231 1.69 18.89 -12.51
N ASP A 232 2.95 19.33 -12.49
CA ASP A 232 3.70 19.73 -13.68
C ASP A 232 4.30 18.53 -14.45
N THR A 233 4.07 17.30 -14.01
CA THR A 233 4.61 16.11 -14.68
C THR A 233 3.98 15.92 -16.06
N GLU A 234 4.80 15.83 -17.10
CA GLU A 234 4.34 15.48 -18.44
C GLU A 234 4.04 13.98 -18.53
N LEU A 235 2.78 13.64 -18.77
CA LEU A 235 2.31 12.26 -18.95
C LEU A 235 2.00 12.00 -20.44
N THR A 236 2.14 10.75 -20.86
CA THR A 236 1.80 10.36 -22.23
C THR A 236 0.29 10.47 -22.46
N TYR A 237 -0.09 10.92 -23.66
CA TYR A 237 -1.47 11.07 -24.05
C TYR A 237 -1.77 10.35 -25.38
N CYS A 238 -2.88 9.62 -25.35
CA CYS A 238 -3.62 9.15 -26.52
C CYS A 238 -5.06 8.92 -26.08
N PRO A 239 -6.10 9.38 -26.84
CA PRO A 239 -7.51 9.25 -26.45
C PRO A 239 -7.92 7.83 -26.06
N GLU A 240 -7.37 6.81 -26.73
CA GLU A 240 -7.65 5.40 -26.43
C GLU A 240 -6.98 4.88 -25.14
N ILE A 241 -6.09 5.66 -24.52
CA ILE A 241 -5.27 5.21 -23.36
C ILE A 241 -5.51 6.08 -22.14
N SER A 242 -5.56 7.42 -22.30
CA SER A 242 -5.56 8.38 -21.19
C SER A 242 -6.28 9.67 -21.54
N GLU A 243 -6.60 10.47 -20.54
CA GLU A 243 -7.00 11.86 -20.69
C GLU A 243 -5.77 12.75 -20.88
N THR A 244 -5.95 13.88 -21.59
CA THR A 244 -4.91 14.92 -21.70
C THR A 244 -4.57 15.51 -20.34
N TYR A 245 -5.58 15.70 -19.49
CA TYR A 245 -5.45 16.15 -18.09
C TYR A 245 -5.85 15.01 -17.18
N ASP A 246 -4.89 14.12 -16.93
CA ASP A 246 -5.11 12.87 -16.18
C ASP A 246 -5.63 13.12 -14.75
N VAL A 247 -6.42 12.20 -14.24
CA VAL A 247 -7.00 12.23 -12.89
C VAL A 247 -5.91 12.37 -11.81
N LEU A 248 -4.70 11.87 -12.08
CA LEU A 248 -3.55 12.05 -11.20
C LEU A 248 -3.17 13.52 -11.04
N MET A 249 -3.04 14.24 -12.17
CA MET A 249 -2.71 15.69 -12.18
C MET A 249 -3.84 16.49 -11.56
N GLN A 250 -5.10 16.14 -11.87
CA GLN A 250 -6.27 16.76 -11.26
C GLN A 250 -6.30 16.60 -9.74
N ALA A 251 -5.86 15.44 -9.21
CA ALA A 251 -5.76 15.21 -7.78
C ALA A 251 -4.63 16.01 -7.14
N ALA A 252 -3.50 16.19 -7.83
CA ALA A 252 -2.42 17.09 -7.40
C ALA A 252 -2.89 18.55 -7.33
N ASP A 253 -3.56 19.04 -8.37
CA ASP A 253 -4.12 20.40 -8.39
C ASP A 253 -5.21 20.62 -7.33
N ASN A 254 -6.01 19.58 -7.03
CA ASN A 254 -6.96 19.65 -5.93
C ASN A 254 -6.26 19.79 -4.57
N ALA A 255 -5.08 19.15 -4.39
CA ALA A 255 -4.25 19.36 -3.21
C ALA A 255 -3.63 20.76 -3.18
N ILE A 256 -3.11 21.25 -4.32
CA ILE A 256 -2.51 22.60 -4.45
C ILE A 256 -3.52 23.68 -4.07
N ARG A 257 -4.72 23.65 -4.63
CA ARG A 257 -5.78 24.61 -4.28
C ARG A 257 -6.05 24.69 -2.79
N LYS A 258 -6.05 23.54 -2.09
CA LYS A 258 -6.24 23.49 -0.64
C LYS A 258 -5.01 23.94 0.16
N PHE A 259 -3.83 23.77 -0.42
CA PHE A 259 -2.57 24.22 0.16
C PHE A 259 -2.47 25.76 0.14
N GLU A 260 -2.85 26.37 -0.98
CA GLU A 260 -2.79 27.83 -1.16
C GLU A 260 -3.84 28.60 -0.36
N VAL A 261 -5.06 28.06 -0.22
CA VAL A 261 -6.12 28.66 0.59
C VAL A 261 -5.77 28.73 2.09
N LYS A 262 -4.80 27.93 2.54
CA LYS A 262 -4.39 27.87 3.95
C LYS A 262 -3.11 28.65 4.26
N LYS A 263 -2.47 29.25 3.26
CA LYS A 263 -1.40 30.26 3.41
C LYS A 263 -1.99 31.66 3.50
#